data_d0a9e6940c69d7fc8d75779f9e91db47
#
_entry.id   d0a9e6940c69d7fc8d75779f9e91db47
#
_cell.length_a   1.000
_cell.length_b   1.000
_cell.length_c   1.000
_cell.angle_alpha   90.00
_cell.angle_beta   90.00
_cell.angle_gamma   90.00
#
_symmetry.space_group_name_H-M   'P 1'
#
loop_
_entity.id
_entity.type
_entity.pdbx_description
1 polymer ?
#
loop_
_entity_poly.entity_id
_entity_poly.type
_entity_poly.pdbx_seq_one_letter_code
_entity_poly.pdbx_strand_id
1 'polypeptide(L)'
;VNAEEYGEFQENGFKSVSDTPLSTFSIDVDAASYSNMRRFINKGELPPVDAIRTEELVNYFSYDYLKPTGSDPVKITMESGVCPWNTNHRLVRIGLKAKEIPTDNLPASNLVFLIDVSGSMWGANRLDLVKSSLKLLVNNLRDKDKVAIVTYSGSAGVKLEATPGSDKQKIREAIDELTAGGSTAGGAGILLAYRIAKKNLISNGNNRIILCSDGDFNVGVSSAEGLEQLIEKERKSGVFLTVLGYGMGNYKDKKIQVLAEKGNGNHAYIDNLQEANRVLVGEFGATLHTVAKDVKLQVEFNPSQVQAYRLVGYESRLLKDEDFNNDAKDAGDMGAGHTVTAFYEVIPTGVKNEYVGKIDDLKYQKKEKVSVKPTGSNELLTVKLRYKAPDKDVSKKLELPFVDNKGNNVSSDFRFASAVAMFGQLLRESDFKGNASYDKVIDLAKQGLNNDDK
;
A
#
# COMPACT_ATOMS: atom_id res chain seq x y z
N VAL A 1 1.63 -11.43 27.86
CA VAL A 1 0.46 -11.20 26.99
C VAL A 1 0.90 -10.18 25.96
N ASN A 2 1.18 -10.65 24.75
CA ASN A 2 1.52 -9.77 23.63
C ASN A 2 0.24 -9.03 23.19
N ALA A 3 0.15 -7.76 23.54
CA ALA A 3 -0.95 -6.91 23.09
C ALA A 3 -0.56 -6.31 21.72
N GLU A 4 -0.73 -7.10 20.65
CA GLU A 4 -0.72 -6.57 19.29
C GLU A 4 -2.07 -5.90 19.03
N GLU A 5 -2.05 -4.65 18.54
CA GLU A 5 -3.25 -3.88 18.26
C GLU A 5 -3.43 -3.74 16.75
N TYR A 6 -4.58 -4.19 16.26
CA TYR A 6 -5.04 -3.98 14.88
C TYR A 6 -6.31 -3.13 14.88
N GLY A 7 -6.41 -2.18 13.95
CA GLY A 7 -7.60 -1.36 13.84
C GLY A 7 -8.78 -2.16 13.29
N GLU A 8 -9.88 -2.19 14.01
CA GLU A 8 -11.14 -2.74 13.51
C GLU A 8 -11.63 -1.97 12.29
N PHE A 9 -12.14 -2.67 11.29
CA PHE A 9 -12.81 -2.08 10.13
C PHE A 9 -13.92 -2.99 9.63
N GLN A 10 -14.95 -2.37 9.08
CA GLN A 10 -16.07 -3.08 8.51
C GLN A 10 -15.79 -3.40 7.04
N GLU A 11 -15.97 -4.67 6.66
CA GLU A 11 -15.84 -5.11 5.28
C GLU A 11 -16.87 -4.43 4.36
N ASN A 12 -16.46 -4.09 3.13
CA ASN A 12 -17.38 -3.58 2.12
C ASN A 12 -18.42 -4.63 1.76
N GLY A 13 -19.69 -4.25 1.86
CA GLY A 13 -20.82 -5.03 1.36
C GLY A 13 -21.19 -4.69 -0.07
N PHE A 14 -22.14 -5.47 -0.64
CA PHE A 14 -22.72 -5.15 -1.94
C PHE A 14 -23.58 -3.89 -1.89
N LYS A 15 -23.45 -3.07 -2.93
CA LYS A 15 -24.24 -1.86 -3.15
C LYS A 15 -25.05 -2.00 -4.42
N SER A 16 -26.31 -1.56 -4.37
CA SER A 16 -27.17 -1.49 -5.54
C SER A 16 -26.71 -0.37 -6.47
N VAL A 17 -26.56 -0.66 -7.75
CA VAL A 17 -26.19 0.37 -8.74
C VAL A 17 -27.26 1.44 -8.89
N SER A 18 -28.54 1.10 -8.72
CA SER A 18 -29.64 2.08 -8.79
C SER A 18 -29.57 3.13 -7.69
N ASP A 19 -29.07 2.76 -6.51
CA ASP A 19 -28.97 3.67 -5.36
C ASP A 19 -27.58 4.31 -5.25
N THR A 20 -26.55 3.60 -5.64
CA THR A 20 -25.13 4.00 -5.50
C THR A 20 -24.37 3.65 -6.77
N PRO A 21 -24.50 4.42 -7.85
CA PRO A 21 -23.85 4.10 -9.14
C PRO A 21 -22.34 4.29 -9.14
N LEU A 22 -21.80 5.07 -8.19
CA LEU A 22 -20.40 5.44 -8.11
C LEU A 22 -19.70 4.77 -6.91
N SER A 23 -18.46 4.36 -7.12
CA SER A 23 -17.56 3.88 -6.07
C SER A 23 -16.25 4.64 -6.16
N THR A 24 -15.86 5.33 -5.08
CA THR A 24 -14.71 6.23 -5.06
C THR A 24 -13.75 5.84 -3.95
N PHE A 25 -12.48 5.74 -4.28
CA PHE A 25 -11.43 5.40 -3.30
C PHE A 25 -10.06 5.95 -3.69
N SER A 26 -9.19 6.08 -2.68
CA SER A 26 -7.77 6.38 -2.83
C SER A 26 -7.00 5.10 -3.14
N ILE A 27 -5.96 5.18 -3.98
CA ILE A 27 -5.15 4.03 -4.36
C ILE A 27 -4.06 3.67 -3.34
N ASP A 28 -4.02 4.33 -2.21
CA ASP A 28 -3.06 4.04 -1.15
C ASP A 28 -3.13 2.57 -0.71
N VAL A 29 -2.03 1.87 -0.79
CA VAL A 29 -1.91 0.47 -0.36
C VAL A 29 -0.59 0.26 0.34
N ASP A 30 -0.66 -0.22 1.58
CA ASP A 30 0.49 -0.65 2.35
C ASP A 30 0.77 -2.15 2.16
N ALA A 31 1.86 -2.65 2.72
CA ALA A 31 2.24 -4.06 2.60
C ALA A 31 2.35 -4.80 3.95
N ALA A 32 2.14 -4.09 5.06
CA ALA A 32 2.35 -4.63 6.41
C ALA A 32 1.45 -5.82 6.74
N SER A 33 0.21 -5.83 6.23
CA SER A 33 -0.73 -6.92 6.47
C SER A 33 -0.23 -8.26 5.96
N TYR A 34 0.43 -8.30 4.80
CA TYR A 34 0.99 -9.55 4.25
C TYR A 34 2.10 -10.11 5.14
N SER A 35 3.07 -9.29 5.51
CA SER A 35 4.20 -9.70 6.35
C SER A 35 3.74 -10.14 7.74
N ASN A 36 2.76 -9.46 8.33
CA ASN A 36 2.14 -9.87 9.58
C ASN A 36 1.41 -11.22 9.44
N MET A 37 0.60 -11.39 8.42
CA MET A 37 -0.08 -12.64 8.12
C MET A 37 0.92 -13.80 8.01
N ARG A 38 2.00 -13.63 7.23
CA ARG A 38 3.06 -14.64 7.09
C ARG A 38 3.71 -14.98 8.41
N ARG A 39 3.95 -14.01 9.27
CA ARG A 39 4.53 -14.19 10.60
C ARG A 39 3.65 -15.11 11.48
N PHE A 40 2.35 -14.91 11.50
CA PHE A 40 1.43 -15.78 12.24
C PHE A 40 1.42 -17.20 11.67
N ILE A 41 1.29 -17.34 10.36
CA ILE A 41 1.26 -18.65 9.70
C ILE A 41 2.55 -19.44 9.93
N ASN A 42 3.70 -18.79 9.88
CA ASN A 42 5.00 -19.43 10.16
C ASN A 42 5.15 -19.91 11.60
N LYS A 43 4.35 -19.37 12.52
CA LYS A 43 4.24 -19.87 13.91
C LYS A 43 3.20 -21.00 14.06
N GLY A 44 2.49 -21.35 13.00
CA GLY A 44 1.39 -22.32 13.06
C GLY A 44 0.10 -21.74 13.61
N GLU A 45 -0.06 -20.42 13.60
CA GLU A 45 -1.23 -19.70 14.10
C GLU A 45 -1.96 -19.00 12.94
N LEU A 46 -3.28 -18.88 13.06
CA LEU A 46 -4.04 -18.01 12.15
C LEU A 46 -3.89 -16.55 12.60
N PRO A 47 -3.73 -15.61 11.66
CA PRO A 47 -3.70 -14.20 12.00
C PRO A 47 -5.08 -13.74 12.52
N PRO A 48 -5.12 -12.72 13.40
CA PRO A 48 -6.37 -12.07 13.76
C PRO A 48 -7.09 -11.53 12.52
N VAL A 49 -8.42 -11.60 12.51
CA VAL A 49 -9.25 -11.13 11.38
C VAL A 49 -8.93 -9.69 11.00
N ASP A 50 -8.78 -8.81 11.99
CA ASP A 50 -8.49 -7.39 11.79
C ASP A 50 -7.04 -7.09 11.32
N ALA A 51 -6.15 -8.08 11.34
CA ALA A 51 -4.81 -7.96 10.78
C ALA A 51 -4.79 -8.13 9.25
N ILE A 52 -5.88 -8.59 8.66
CA ILE A 52 -5.96 -8.91 7.24
C ILE A 52 -6.63 -7.77 6.47
N ARG A 53 -5.86 -7.13 5.61
CA ARG A 53 -6.32 -6.16 4.62
C ARG A 53 -6.12 -6.76 3.23
N THR A 54 -7.21 -7.15 2.60
CA THR A 54 -7.19 -7.94 1.36
C THR A 54 -6.44 -7.22 0.25
N GLU A 55 -6.61 -5.90 0.10
CA GLU A 55 -5.87 -5.09 -0.87
C GLU A 55 -4.35 -5.12 -0.64
N GLU A 56 -3.90 -5.18 0.61
CA GLU A 56 -2.48 -5.27 0.94
C GLU A 56 -1.90 -6.64 0.58
N LEU A 57 -2.68 -7.71 0.73
CA LEU A 57 -2.26 -9.05 0.29
C LEU A 57 -2.13 -9.11 -1.23
N VAL A 58 -3.12 -8.61 -1.96
CA VAL A 58 -3.13 -8.59 -3.43
C VAL A 58 -1.97 -7.74 -3.97
N ASN A 59 -1.75 -6.56 -3.43
CA ASN A 59 -0.73 -5.62 -3.89
C ASN A 59 0.69 -5.91 -3.36
N TYR A 60 0.86 -6.90 -2.51
CA TYR A 60 2.17 -7.38 -2.12
C TYR A 60 2.96 -7.93 -3.32
N PHE A 61 2.28 -8.53 -4.27
CA PHE A 61 2.85 -9.14 -5.47
C PHE A 61 2.93 -8.14 -6.63
N SER A 62 3.88 -8.37 -7.53
CA SER A 62 4.02 -7.63 -8.78
C SER A 62 3.20 -8.29 -9.89
N TYR A 63 2.62 -7.47 -10.77
CA TYR A 63 1.85 -7.92 -11.93
C TYR A 63 2.38 -7.28 -13.20
N ASP A 64 2.33 -8.00 -14.31
CA ASP A 64 2.83 -7.55 -15.60
C ASP A 64 1.75 -6.76 -16.36
N TYR A 65 1.54 -5.52 -15.93
CA TYR A 65 0.61 -4.60 -16.57
C TYR A 65 1.27 -3.81 -17.68
N LEU A 66 0.46 -3.41 -18.67
CA LEU A 66 0.92 -2.58 -19.78
C LEU A 66 1.46 -1.23 -19.27
N LYS A 67 2.63 -0.85 -19.77
CA LYS A 67 3.29 0.42 -19.43
C LYS A 67 2.58 1.59 -20.16
N PRO A 68 2.56 2.79 -19.54
CA PRO A 68 2.16 4.00 -20.25
C PRO A 68 3.06 4.25 -21.47
N THR A 69 2.46 4.58 -22.61
CA THR A 69 3.18 4.83 -23.86
C THR A 69 3.13 6.29 -24.30
N GLY A 70 2.28 7.11 -23.67
CA GLY A 70 2.10 8.51 -24.01
C GLY A 70 2.64 9.45 -22.93
N SER A 71 2.04 10.63 -22.86
CA SER A 71 2.38 11.67 -21.86
C SER A 71 1.80 11.39 -20.47
N ASP A 72 0.81 10.52 -20.38
CA ASP A 72 0.19 10.17 -19.11
C ASP A 72 1.13 9.32 -18.26
N PRO A 73 1.28 9.62 -16.97
CA PRO A 73 2.20 8.89 -16.10
C PRO A 73 1.64 7.54 -15.61
N VAL A 74 0.35 7.28 -15.82
CA VAL A 74 -0.34 6.07 -15.38
C VAL A 74 -1.15 5.47 -16.51
N LYS A 75 -1.10 4.15 -16.64
CA LYS A 75 -1.97 3.40 -17.56
C LYS A 75 -2.94 2.55 -16.78
N ILE A 76 -4.20 2.58 -17.19
CA ILE A 76 -5.28 1.74 -16.66
C ILE A 76 -5.43 0.52 -17.57
N THR A 77 -5.46 -0.67 -16.98
CA THR A 77 -5.82 -1.92 -17.67
C THR A 77 -6.93 -2.62 -16.90
N MET A 78 -7.84 -3.24 -17.62
CA MET A 78 -8.95 -3.98 -17.01
C MET A 78 -9.10 -5.35 -17.62
N GLU A 79 -9.54 -6.29 -16.79
CA GLU A 79 -9.81 -7.66 -17.17
C GLU A 79 -10.97 -8.18 -16.34
N SER A 80 -11.81 -9.02 -16.92
CA SER A 80 -12.93 -9.65 -16.21
C SER A 80 -12.99 -11.14 -16.44
N GLY A 81 -13.53 -11.86 -15.48
CA GLY A 81 -13.72 -13.29 -15.52
C GLY A 81 -14.85 -13.72 -14.60
N VAL A 82 -15.09 -15.02 -14.55
CA VAL A 82 -15.99 -15.63 -13.57
C VAL A 82 -15.39 -15.44 -12.17
N CYS A 83 -16.21 -14.99 -11.22
CA CYS A 83 -15.77 -14.84 -9.83
C CYS A 83 -15.46 -16.23 -9.24
N PRO A 84 -14.21 -16.48 -8.79
CA PRO A 84 -13.81 -17.82 -8.34
C PRO A 84 -14.54 -18.34 -7.10
N TRP A 85 -15.05 -17.45 -6.26
CA TRP A 85 -15.77 -17.83 -5.03
C TRP A 85 -17.29 -17.74 -5.13
N ASN A 86 -17.79 -17.22 -6.25
CA ASN A 86 -19.22 -17.24 -6.57
C ASN A 86 -19.41 -17.19 -8.09
N THR A 87 -19.61 -18.35 -8.71
CA THR A 87 -19.64 -18.50 -10.17
C THR A 87 -20.83 -17.82 -10.87
N ASN A 88 -21.82 -17.35 -10.12
CA ASN A 88 -22.92 -16.54 -10.65
C ASN A 88 -22.54 -15.04 -10.78
N HIS A 89 -21.43 -14.65 -10.19
CA HIS A 89 -20.92 -13.29 -10.23
C HIS A 89 -19.76 -13.17 -11.22
N ARG A 90 -19.46 -11.94 -11.59
CA ARG A 90 -18.28 -11.59 -12.36
C ARG A 90 -17.26 -10.92 -11.44
N LEU A 91 -15.99 -11.10 -11.74
CA LEU A 91 -14.89 -10.40 -11.06
C LEU A 91 -14.18 -9.51 -12.07
N VAL A 92 -14.05 -8.23 -11.74
CA VAL A 92 -13.35 -7.24 -12.57
C VAL A 92 -12.09 -6.80 -11.86
N ARG A 93 -10.95 -6.94 -12.52
CA ARG A 93 -9.67 -6.41 -12.06
C ARG A 93 -9.39 -5.08 -12.73
N ILE A 94 -9.10 -4.07 -11.93
CA ILE A 94 -8.54 -2.80 -12.36
C ILE A 94 -7.06 -2.81 -12.01
N GLY A 95 -6.20 -2.69 -13.01
CA GLY A 95 -4.75 -2.59 -12.84
C GLY A 95 -4.26 -1.20 -13.24
N LEU A 96 -3.43 -0.59 -12.41
CA LEU A 96 -2.73 0.65 -12.71
C LEU A 96 -1.24 0.36 -12.81
N LYS A 97 -0.59 0.93 -13.82
CA LYS A 97 0.86 0.90 -13.98
C LYS A 97 1.38 2.33 -14.13
N ALA A 98 2.27 2.73 -13.22
CA ALA A 98 2.98 3.99 -13.34
C ALA A 98 4.14 3.88 -14.35
N LYS A 99 4.49 4.99 -14.99
CA LYS A 99 5.65 5.04 -15.87
C LYS A 99 6.93 4.70 -15.12
N GLU A 100 7.86 4.05 -15.81
CA GLU A 100 9.18 3.74 -15.28
C GLU A 100 10.15 4.92 -15.52
N ILE A 101 11.08 5.10 -14.59
CA ILE A 101 12.19 6.04 -14.73
C ILE A 101 13.47 5.20 -14.72
N PRO A 102 14.33 5.30 -15.75
CA PRO A 102 15.64 4.64 -15.73
C PRO A 102 16.45 5.04 -14.50
N THR A 103 17.13 4.08 -13.87
CA THR A 103 17.86 4.30 -12.60
C THR A 103 18.84 5.46 -12.67
N ASP A 104 19.53 5.63 -13.80
CA ASP A 104 20.51 6.72 -14.00
C ASP A 104 19.87 8.10 -14.02
N ASN A 105 18.58 8.19 -14.38
CA ASN A 105 17.81 9.43 -14.44
C ASN A 105 17.10 9.76 -13.12
N LEU A 106 17.17 8.85 -12.11
CA LEU A 106 16.58 9.11 -10.82
C LEU A 106 17.32 10.22 -10.09
N PRO A 107 16.61 11.14 -9.39
CA PRO A 107 17.23 12.15 -8.56
C PRO A 107 18.17 11.55 -7.52
N ALA A 108 19.15 12.32 -7.08
CA ALA A 108 20.03 11.90 -5.99
C ALA A 108 19.25 11.75 -4.67
N SER A 109 19.63 10.78 -3.88
CA SER A 109 19.02 10.49 -2.58
C SER A 109 19.90 11.01 -1.43
N ASN A 110 19.26 11.66 -0.48
CA ASN A 110 19.82 12.01 0.82
C ASN A 110 19.09 11.20 1.88
N LEU A 111 19.71 10.12 2.36
CA LEU A 111 19.12 9.15 3.27
C LEU A 111 19.71 9.31 4.66
N VAL A 112 18.85 9.36 5.68
CA VAL A 112 19.25 9.28 7.08
C VAL A 112 18.65 8.02 7.66
N PHE A 113 19.48 7.06 8.02
CA PHE A 113 19.07 5.87 8.76
C PHE A 113 18.93 6.26 10.22
N LEU A 114 17.73 6.20 10.74
CA LEU A 114 17.43 6.40 12.16
C LEU A 114 17.16 5.05 12.80
N ILE A 115 18.11 4.57 13.61
CA ILE A 115 18.13 3.19 14.08
C ILE A 115 17.94 3.14 15.58
N ASP A 116 16.89 2.41 15.98
CA ASP A 116 16.69 2.00 17.36
C ASP A 116 17.78 1.01 17.76
N VAL A 117 18.59 1.39 18.74
CA VAL A 117 19.63 0.55 19.34
C VAL A 117 19.36 0.30 20.83
N SER A 118 18.11 0.46 21.28
CA SER A 118 17.70 0.12 22.64
C SER A 118 17.87 -1.37 22.95
N GLY A 119 17.82 -1.74 24.22
CA GLY A 119 18.00 -3.12 24.65
C GLY A 119 17.02 -4.11 24.02
N SER A 120 15.79 -3.68 23.71
CA SER A 120 14.77 -4.50 23.03
C SER A 120 15.16 -4.90 21.60
N MET A 121 16.05 -4.16 20.97
CA MET A 121 16.54 -4.42 19.60
C MET A 121 17.60 -5.54 19.53
N TRP A 122 17.96 -6.14 20.64
CA TRP A 122 18.85 -7.28 20.65
C TRP A 122 18.18 -8.52 20.04
N GLY A 123 18.84 -9.17 19.09
CA GLY A 123 18.39 -10.43 18.49
C GLY A 123 18.45 -10.47 16.96
N ALA A 124 18.38 -11.69 16.43
CA ALA A 124 18.58 -12.01 15.01
C ALA A 124 17.50 -11.41 14.10
N ASN A 125 16.28 -11.26 14.59
CA ASN A 125 15.14 -10.68 13.85
C ASN A 125 14.91 -9.18 14.12
N ARG A 126 15.83 -8.54 14.82
CA ARG A 126 15.82 -7.12 15.17
C ARG A 126 17.07 -6.43 14.66
N LEU A 127 17.97 -5.98 15.53
CA LEU A 127 19.15 -5.22 15.08
C LEU A 127 20.02 -5.96 14.06
N ASP A 128 20.22 -7.26 14.21
CA ASP A 128 21.01 -8.05 13.25
C ASP A 128 20.33 -8.05 11.87
N LEU A 129 19.01 -8.17 11.82
CA LEU A 129 18.23 -8.06 10.58
C LEU A 129 18.26 -6.65 10.01
N VAL A 130 18.18 -5.61 10.85
CA VAL A 130 18.36 -4.21 10.43
C VAL A 130 19.69 -4.02 9.72
N LYS A 131 20.77 -4.49 10.31
CA LYS A 131 22.12 -4.40 9.72
C LYS A 131 22.18 -5.08 8.35
N SER A 132 21.69 -6.30 8.24
CA SER A 132 21.67 -7.04 6.97
C SER A 132 20.78 -6.34 5.94
N SER A 133 19.63 -5.81 6.35
CA SER A 133 18.70 -5.07 5.49
C SER A 133 19.34 -3.81 4.91
N LEU A 134 19.95 -2.99 5.75
CA LEU A 134 20.57 -1.74 5.33
C LEU A 134 21.75 -1.97 4.40
N LYS A 135 22.52 -3.05 4.58
CA LYS A 135 23.59 -3.43 3.66
C LYS A 135 23.09 -3.74 2.25
N LEU A 136 21.89 -4.31 2.11
CA LEU A 136 21.26 -4.50 0.79
C LEU A 136 21.00 -3.17 0.10
N LEU A 137 20.48 -2.18 0.83
CA LEU A 137 20.28 -0.84 0.29
C LEU A 137 21.59 -0.17 -0.08
N VAL A 138 22.61 -0.27 0.76
CA VAL A 138 23.96 0.32 0.53
C VAL A 138 24.58 -0.19 -0.76
N ASN A 139 24.39 -1.48 -1.10
CA ASN A 139 24.90 -2.06 -2.34
C ASN A 139 24.36 -1.36 -3.60
N ASN A 140 23.18 -0.76 -3.53
CA ASN A 140 22.51 -0.09 -4.64
C ASN A 140 22.67 1.43 -4.65
N LEU A 141 23.45 2.00 -3.73
CA LEU A 141 23.73 3.44 -3.70
C LEU A 141 24.62 3.84 -4.89
N ARG A 142 24.32 5.02 -5.41
CA ARG A 142 25.11 5.68 -6.47
C ARG A 142 26.02 6.72 -5.88
N ASP A 143 27.05 7.15 -6.63
CA ASP A 143 28.01 8.17 -6.18
C ASP A 143 27.35 9.47 -5.77
N LYS A 144 26.24 9.86 -6.45
CA LYS A 144 25.47 11.06 -6.16
C LYS A 144 24.57 10.97 -4.92
N ASP A 145 24.38 9.77 -4.36
CA ASP A 145 23.59 9.56 -3.15
C ASP A 145 24.45 9.82 -1.89
N LYS A 146 23.77 10.16 -0.79
CA LYS A 146 24.38 10.35 0.53
C LYS A 146 23.68 9.53 1.57
N VAL A 147 24.41 9.04 2.56
CA VAL A 147 23.88 8.31 3.71
C VAL A 147 24.48 8.88 5.01
N ALA A 148 23.61 9.16 5.98
CA ALA A 148 23.99 9.39 7.37
C ALA A 148 23.31 8.35 8.26
N ILE A 149 23.88 8.09 9.43
CA ILE A 149 23.33 7.18 10.42
C ILE A 149 23.16 7.91 11.74
N VAL A 150 21.95 7.93 12.26
CA VAL A 150 21.57 8.43 13.58
C VAL A 150 21.07 7.24 14.40
N THR A 151 21.54 7.12 15.62
CA THR A 151 21.09 6.09 16.55
C THR A 151 20.39 6.71 17.74
N TYR A 152 19.47 5.99 18.32
CA TYR A 152 18.86 6.35 19.58
C TYR A 152 18.66 5.14 20.50
N SER A 153 18.88 5.39 21.77
CA SER A 153 18.54 4.52 22.89
C SER A 153 18.20 5.42 24.08
N GLY A 154 18.93 5.40 25.20
CA GLY A 154 18.80 6.39 26.28
C GLY A 154 19.14 7.83 25.88
N SER A 155 19.83 8.00 24.76
CA SER A 155 20.14 9.29 24.11
C SER A 155 20.18 9.12 22.61
N ALA A 156 20.21 10.23 21.88
CA ALA A 156 20.39 10.23 20.44
C ALA A 156 21.77 10.74 20.04
N GLY A 157 22.33 10.18 18.98
CA GLY A 157 23.64 10.60 18.49
C GLY A 157 23.86 10.27 17.00
N VAL A 158 24.78 11.00 16.38
CA VAL A 158 25.21 10.74 15.01
C VAL A 158 26.29 9.65 15.02
N LYS A 159 25.95 8.50 14.45
CA LYS A 159 26.91 7.37 14.29
C LYS A 159 27.77 7.58 13.05
N LEU A 160 27.20 8.10 11.99
CA LEU A 160 27.86 8.37 10.72
C LEU A 160 27.35 9.68 10.16
N GLU A 161 28.23 10.65 9.95
CA GLU A 161 27.92 11.87 9.20
C GLU A 161 27.61 11.55 7.74
N ALA A 162 26.97 12.49 7.02
CA ALA A 162 26.61 12.30 5.62
C ALA A 162 27.83 11.86 4.79
N THR A 163 27.71 10.69 4.20
CA THR A 163 28.80 9.98 3.48
C THR A 163 28.34 9.70 2.06
N PRO A 164 29.13 9.96 1.02
CA PRO A 164 28.79 9.59 -0.36
C PRO A 164 28.51 8.13 -0.53
N GLY A 165 27.55 7.79 -1.39
CA GLY A 165 27.19 6.41 -1.70
C GLY A 165 28.29 5.58 -2.34
N SER A 166 29.33 6.24 -2.88
CA SER A 166 30.58 5.60 -3.37
C SER A 166 31.43 5.04 -2.26
N ASP A 167 31.40 5.61 -1.06
CA ASP A 167 32.17 5.13 0.10
C ASP A 167 31.40 4.04 0.88
N LYS A 168 31.09 2.96 0.18
CA LYS A 168 30.27 1.86 0.72
C LYS A 168 30.91 1.16 1.90
N GLN A 169 32.24 1.05 1.89
CA GLN A 169 32.97 0.39 2.97
C GLN A 169 32.78 1.13 4.30
N LYS A 170 32.96 2.46 4.30
CA LYS A 170 32.78 3.29 5.49
C LYS A 170 31.34 3.19 6.04
N ILE A 171 30.34 3.17 5.15
CA ILE A 171 28.95 3.02 5.54
C ILE A 171 28.70 1.64 6.16
N ARG A 172 29.21 0.56 5.54
CA ARG A 172 29.06 -0.80 6.06
C ARG A 172 29.74 -0.98 7.41
N GLU A 173 30.94 -0.43 7.59
CA GLU A 173 31.67 -0.47 8.87
C GLU A 173 30.86 0.20 9.99
N ALA A 174 30.28 1.37 9.73
CA ALA A 174 29.42 2.04 10.69
C ALA A 174 28.17 1.22 11.05
N ILE A 175 27.57 0.50 10.09
CA ILE A 175 26.45 -0.42 10.33
C ILE A 175 26.92 -1.60 11.17
N ASP A 176 28.07 -2.20 10.87
CA ASP A 176 28.59 -3.36 11.60
C ASP A 176 28.91 -3.06 13.07
N GLU A 177 29.30 -1.84 13.38
CA GLU A 177 29.61 -1.39 14.75
C GLU A 177 28.36 -1.12 15.61
N LEU A 178 27.14 -1.15 15.05
CA LEU A 178 25.92 -0.95 15.83
C LEU A 178 25.72 -2.06 16.85
N THR A 179 25.41 -1.69 18.08
CA THR A 179 25.13 -2.61 19.18
C THR A 179 23.89 -2.19 19.95
N ALA A 180 23.07 -3.14 20.35
CA ALA A 180 21.87 -2.89 21.12
C ALA A 180 22.17 -2.74 22.60
N GLY A 181 21.54 -1.78 23.29
CA GLY A 181 21.65 -1.57 24.73
C GLY A 181 20.96 -0.27 25.18
N GLY A 182 20.66 -0.19 26.46
CA GLY A 182 20.05 0.99 27.07
C GLY A 182 18.52 1.09 26.94
N SER A 183 17.98 2.23 27.38
CA SER A 183 16.55 2.57 27.31
C SER A 183 16.19 3.23 25.98
N THR A 184 14.90 3.51 25.75
CA THR A 184 14.44 4.09 24.49
C THR A 184 14.08 5.57 24.64
N ALA A 185 14.68 6.45 23.82
CA ALA A 185 14.40 7.89 23.74
C ALA A 185 14.18 8.33 22.30
N GLY A 186 13.12 7.81 21.68
CA GLY A 186 12.85 7.94 20.24
C GLY A 186 12.63 9.38 19.75
N GLY A 187 12.02 10.26 20.57
CA GLY A 187 11.72 11.64 20.16
C GLY A 187 12.98 12.47 19.89
N ALA A 188 14.03 12.31 20.69
CA ALA A 188 15.31 12.98 20.44
C ALA A 188 15.98 12.47 19.16
N GLY A 189 15.84 11.18 18.84
CA GLY A 189 16.32 10.56 17.61
C GLY A 189 15.68 11.15 16.36
N ILE A 190 14.37 11.29 16.36
CA ILE A 190 13.62 11.88 15.22
C ILE A 190 14.02 13.32 14.97
N LEU A 191 14.13 14.15 16.03
CA LEU A 191 14.58 15.54 15.90
C LEU A 191 15.96 15.64 15.29
N LEU A 192 16.89 14.81 15.78
CA LEU A 192 18.26 14.79 15.26
C LEU A 192 18.30 14.33 13.82
N ALA A 193 17.54 13.28 13.45
CA ALA A 193 17.48 12.80 12.08
C ALA A 193 16.96 13.85 11.11
N TYR A 194 15.89 14.57 11.44
CA TYR A 194 15.41 15.67 10.61
C TYR A 194 16.42 16.81 10.50
N ARG A 195 17.15 17.13 11.56
CA ARG A 195 18.21 18.14 11.53
C ARG A 195 19.32 17.74 10.56
N ILE A 196 19.78 16.50 10.62
CA ILE A 196 20.83 15.98 9.72
C ILE A 196 20.33 15.93 8.27
N ALA A 197 19.10 15.46 8.04
CA ALA A 197 18.50 15.42 6.71
C ALA A 197 18.36 16.81 6.09
N LYS A 198 17.93 17.82 6.85
CA LYS A 198 17.82 19.22 6.41
C LYS A 198 19.17 19.85 6.14
N LYS A 199 20.19 19.57 6.96
CA LYS A 199 21.56 20.06 6.75
C LYS A 199 22.15 19.59 5.42
N ASN A 200 21.78 18.38 4.98
CA ASN A 200 22.29 17.75 3.77
C ASN A 200 21.26 17.73 2.63
N LEU A 201 20.23 18.55 2.69
CA LEU A 201 19.15 18.58 1.74
C LEU A 201 19.64 18.69 0.30
N ILE A 202 19.15 17.82 -0.57
CA ILE A 202 19.41 17.87 -2.01
C ILE A 202 18.19 18.49 -2.68
N SER A 203 18.38 19.63 -3.32
CA SER A 203 17.30 20.28 -4.09
C SER A 203 16.83 19.37 -5.22
N ASN A 204 15.52 19.17 -5.33
CA ASN A 204 14.91 18.22 -6.28
C ASN A 204 15.39 16.78 -6.11
N GLY A 205 15.98 16.46 -4.96
CA GLY A 205 16.39 15.11 -4.59
C GLY A 205 15.35 14.37 -3.78
N ASN A 206 15.65 13.11 -3.50
CA ASN A 206 14.88 12.29 -2.57
C ASN A 206 15.50 12.41 -1.17
N ASN A 207 14.92 13.25 -0.33
CA ASN A 207 15.37 13.46 1.04
C ASN A 207 14.49 12.65 2.00
N ARG A 208 15.07 11.68 2.67
CA ARG A 208 14.29 10.70 3.42
C ARG A 208 14.98 10.21 4.68
N ILE A 209 14.19 10.08 5.75
CA ILE A 209 14.57 9.36 6.96
C ILE A 209 13.98 7.95 6.87
N ILE A 210 14.79 6.95 7.19
CA ILE A 210 14.39 5.56 7.28
C ILE A 210 14.53 5.15 8.75
N LEU A 211 13.40 5.10 9.44
CA LEU A 211 13.32 4.69 10.83
C LEU A 211 13.23 3.16 10.91
N CYS A 212 14.16 2.55 11.63
CA CYS A 212 14.19 1.11 11.92
C CYS A 212 13.96 0.90 13.43
N SER A 213 12.84 0.30 13.79
CA SER A 213 12.41 0.09 15.18
C SER A 213 11.65 -1.23 15.34
N ASP A 214 11.58 -1.76 16.55
CA ASP A 214 10.71 -2.89 16.89
C ASP A 214 9.27 -2.48 17.24
N GLY A 215 8.90 -1.24 16.97
CA GLY A 215 7.57 -0.69 17.24
C GLY A 215 7.36 -0.20 18.68
N ASP A 216 8.29 -0.46 19.58
CA ASP A 216 8.24 0.05 20.95
C ASP A 216 8.84 1.47 21.00
N PHE A 217 8.10 2.41 20.46
CA PHE A 217 8.50 3.80 20.34
C PHE A 217 8.09 4.57 21.59
N ASN A 218 8.83 4.39 22.69
CA ASN A 218 8.68 5.21 23.88
C ASN A 218 9.32 6.57 23.66
N VAL A 219 8.49 7.54 23.39
CA VAL A 219 8.91 8.92 23.21
C VAL A 219 9.05 9.55 24.59
N GLY A 220 10.25 9.97 24.93
CA GLY A 220 10.51 10.77 26.13
C GLY A 220 9.89 12.18 26.11
N VAL A 221 9.05 12.47 25.14
CA VAL A 221 8.21 13.67 25.02
C VAL A 221 6.76 13.20 25.02
N SER A 222 6.21 13.29 26.12
CA SER A 222 4.86 13.35 26.68
C SER A 222 3.64 12.80 25.92
N SER A 223 3.59 12.52 24.64
CA SER A 223 2.45 11.81 24.02
C SER A 223 2.71 11.38 22.57
N ALA A 224 2.01 10.34 22.11
CA ALA A 224 1.96 9.95 20.71
C ALA A 224 1.54 11.12 19.80
N GLU A 225 0.60 11.95 20.25
CA GLU A 225 0.12 13.14 19.56
C GLU A 225 1.22 14.19 19.35
N GLY A 226 2.11 14.41 20.32
CA GLY A 226 3.24 15.34 20.21
C GLY A 226 4.24 14.90 19.14
N LEU A 227 4.48 13.58 19.02
CA LEU A 227 5.34 13.03 17.99
C LEU A 227 4.72 13.16 16.60
N GLU A 228 3.45 12.88 16.45
CA GLU A 228 2.72 13.04 15.18
C GLU A 228 2.75 14.49 14.70
N GLN A 229 2.49 15.45 15.60
CA GLN A 229 2.55 16.88 15.29
C GLN A 229 3.96 17.33 14.88
N LEU A 230 5.01 16.81 15.54
CA LEU A 230 6.38 17.08 15.18
C LEU A 230 6.70 16.59 13.76
N ILE A 231 6.36 15.36 13.45
CA ILE A 231 6.60 14.75 12.13
C ILE A 231 5.81 15.52 11.06
N GLU A 232 4.56 15.85 11.31
CA GLU A 232 3.72 16.62 10.40
C GLU A 232 4.26 18.04 10.14
N LYS A 233 4.86 18.68 11.14
CA LYS A 233 5.57 19.94 10.98
C LYS A 233 6.84 19.80 10.16
N GLU A 234 7.65 18.79 10.45
CA GLU A 234 8.96 18.59 9.82
C GLU A 234 8.87 18.12 8.36
N ARG A 235 7.82 17.38 7.98
CA ARG A 235 7.62 16.98 6.58
C ARG A 235 7.53 18.14 5.59
N LYS A 236 7.13 19.32 6.06
CA LYS A 236 7.05 20.55 5.24
C LYS A 236 8.41 21.00 4.73
N SER A 237 9.50 20.53 5.31
CA SER A 237 10.87 20.78 4.84
C SER A 237 11.23 20.02 3.55
N GLY A 238 10.38 19.09 3.09
CA GLY A 238 10.64 18.21 1.96
C GLY A 238 11.39 16.93 2.33
N VAL A 239 11.55 16.65 3.62
CA VAL A 239 12.11 15.40 4.15
C VAL A 239 10.97 14.46 4.52
N PHE A 240 10.95 13.27 3.93
CA PHE A 240 9.92 12.26 4.16
C PHE A 240 10.39 11.19 5.14
N LEU A 241 9.46 10.55 5.84
CA LEU A 241 9.73 9.53 6.84
C LEU A 241 9.17 8.18 6.40
N THR A 242 10.05 7.21 6.18
CA THR A 242 9.69 5.80 5.99
C THR A 242 9.94 5.05 7.30
N VAL A 243 9.01 4.19 7.71
CA VAL A 243 9.11 3.41 8.94
C VAL A 243 9.17 1.93 8.63
N LEU A 244 10.22 1.27 9.09
CA LEU A 244 10.42 -0.17 8.97
C LEU A 244 10.35 -0.81 10.36
N GLY A 245 9.38 -1.71 10.54
CA GLY A 245 9.20 -2.47 11.76
C GLY A 245 9.98 -3.79 11.72
N TYR A 246 10.63 -4.13 12.83
CA TYR A 246 11.44 -5.35 13.00
C TYR A 246 11.03 -6.08 14.28
N GLY A 247 11.28 -7.40 14.35
CA GLY A 247 11.03 -8.18 15.52
C GLY A 247 9.61 -8.72 15.64
N MET A 248 9.34 -9.44 16.72
CA MET A 248 8.07 -10.12 16.96
C MET A 248 7.55 -9.76 18.34
N GLY A 249 6.25 -9.57 18.49
CA GLY A 249 5.57 -9.48 19.78
C GLY A 249 5.13 -8.08 20.21
N ASN A 250 5.90 -7.03 19.97
CA ASN A 250 5.55 -5.65 20.35
C ASN A 250 5.25 -4.76 19.15
N TYR A 251 5.00 -5.35 17.99
CA TYR A 251 4.66 -4.62 16.80
C TYR A 251 3.24 -4.05 16.88
N LYS A 252 3.12 -2.75 16.73
CA LYS A 252 1.85 -2.03 16.69
C LYS A 252 1.66 -1.45 15.28
N ASP A 253 1.04 -2.22 14.41
CA ASP A 253 0.79 -1.87 13.00
C ASP A 253 0.23 -0.45 12.84
N LYS A 254 -0.83 -0.14 13.58
CA LYS A 254 -1.49 1.18 13.50
C LYS A 254 -0.54 2.34 13.85
N LYS A 255 0.34 2.18 14.85
CA LYS A 255 1.27 3.23 15.26
C LYS A 255 2.31 3.52 14.18
N ILE A 256 2.89 2.48 13.60
CA ILE A 256 3.88 2.61 12.51
C ILE A 256 3.25 3.22 11.26
N GLN A 257 2.05 2.78 10.91
CA GLN A 257 1.28 3.33 9.80
C GLN A 257 1.04 4.84 9.98
N VAL A 258 0.55 5.25 11.14
CA VAL A 258 0.27 6.67 11.44
C VAL A 258 1.54 7.52 11.34
N LEU A 259 2.67 7.06 11.89
CA LEU A 259 3.94 7.80 11.81
C LEU A 259 4.40 7.98 10.35
N ALA A 260 4.32 6.95 9.53
CA ALA A 260 4.69 7.01 8.13
C ALA A 260 3.75 7.95 7.33
N GLU A 261 2.44 7.86 7.54
CA GLU A 261 1.45 8.73 6.91
C GLU A 261 1.70 10.21 7.26
N LYS A 262 1.92 10.52 8.54
CA LYS A 262 2.23 11.88 8.99
C LYS A 262 3.54 12.41 8.41
N GLY A 263 4.48 11.54 8.11
CA GLY A 263 5.77 11.86 7.50
C GLY A 263 5.79 11.80 5.97
N ASN A 264 4.65 11.62 5.30
CA ASN A 264 4.55 11.42 3.84
C ASN A 264 5.43 10.28 3.31
N GLY A 265 5.61 9.23 4.10
CA GLY A 265 6.40 8.06 3.75
C GLY A 265 5.60 6.78 3.77
N ASN A 266 6.30 5.69 3.53
CA ASN A 266 5.75 4.35 3.54
C ASN A 266 6.13 3.63 4.85
N HIS A 267 5.39 2.59 5.18
CA HIS A 267 5.78 1.67 6.24
C HIS A 267 5.82 0.24 5.72
N ALA A 268 6.66 -0.57 6.33
CA ALA A 268 6.73 -2.01 6.06
C ALA A 268 7.18 -2.75 7.33
N TYR A 269 6.80 -4.01 7.41
CA TYR A 269 7.27 -4.92 8.45
C TYR A 269 8.28 -5.89 7.86
N ILE A 270 9.50 -5.88 8.38
CA ILE A 270 10.60 -6.71 7.90
C ILE A 270 10.76 -7.91 8.84
N ASP A 271 10.35 -9.09 8.39
CA ASP A 271 10.41 -10.33 9.15
C ASP A 271 11.56 -11.24 8.73
N ASN A 272 12.10 -11.05 7.53
CA ASN A 272 13.24 -11.79 7.01
C ASN A 272 14.00 -10.99 5.94
N LEU A 273 15.13 -11.53 5.49
CA LEU A 273 15.99 -10.87 4.50
C LEU A 273 15.34 -10.78 3.11
N GLN A 274 14.46 -11.70 2.75
CA GLN A 274 13.72 -11.64 1.47
C GLN A 274 12.77 -10.46 1.46
N GLU A 275 12.06 -10.22 2.55
CA GLU A 275 11.20 -9.04 2.70
C GLU A 275 12.02 -7.74 2.68
N ALA A 276 13.16 -7.72 3.35
CA ALA A 276 14.09 -6.60 3.30
C ALA A 276 14.54 -6.29 1.87
N ASN A 277 14.88 -7.30 1.09
CA ASN A 277 15.25 -7.14 -0.31
C ASN A 277 14.10 -6.60 -1.16
N ARG A 278 12.91 -7.13 -0.98
CA ARG A 278 11.71 -6.65 -1.67
C ARG A 278 11.44 -5.17 -1.41
N VAL A 279 11.48 -4.75 -0.15
CA VAL A 279 11.19 -3.38 0.27
C VAL A 279 12.32 -2.43 -0.07
N LEU A 280 13.57 -2.76 0.30
CA LEU A 280 14.69 -1.83 0.22
C LEU A 280 15.40 -1.81 -1.14
N VAL A 281 15.31 -2.87 -1.90
CA VAL A 281 15.91 -2.96 -3.24
C VAL A 281 14.84 -2.84 -4.33
N GLY A 282 13.75 -3.61 -4.22
CA GLY A 282 12.68 -3.63 -5.22
C GLY A 282 11.84 -2.36 -5.21
N GLU A 283 11.25 -2.04 -4.06
CA GLU A 283 10.33 -0.90 -3.94
C GLU A 283 11.04 0.43 -3.69
N PHE A 284 12.17 0.40 -2.99
CA PHE A 284 12.85 1.61 -2.54
C PHE A 284 13.65 2.33 -3.63
N GLY A 285 14.02 1.67 -4.71
CA GLY A 285 14.78 2.27 -5.79
C GLY A 285 13.95 3.26 -6.62
N ALA A 286 13.08 2.74 -7.45
CA ALA A 286 12.29 3.53 -8.39
C ALA A 286 10.99 4.08 -7.77
N THR A 287 10.32 3.31 -6.89
CA THR A 287 9.02 3.67 -6.31
C THR A 287 9.06 4.87 -5.37
N LEU A 288 10.23 5.24 -4.87
CA LEU A 288 10.42 6.48 -4.11
C LEU A 288 10.22 7.75 -4.93
N HIS A 289 10.27 7.66 -6.25
CA HIS A 289 10.12 8.82 -7.13
C HIS A 289 8.67 8.89 -7.59
N THR A 290 7.90 9.73 -6.94
CA THR A 290 6.50 10.00 -7.27
C THR A 290 6.38 10.48 -8.71
N VAL A 291 5.55 9.81 -9.50
CA VAL A 291 5.20 10.21 -10.88
C VAL A 291 3.77 10.71 -11.00
N ALA A 292 2.92 10.35 -10.04
CA ALA A 292 1.56 10.85 -9.92
C ALA A 292 1.19 11.00 -8.45
N LYS A 293 0.66 12.17 -8.07
CA LYS A 293 0.22 12.47 -6.70
C LYS A 293 -1.30 12.41 -6.60
N ASP A 294 -1.81 12.20 -5.38
CA ASP A 294 -3.23 12.26 -5.04
C ASP A 294 -4.11 11.47 -6.02
N VAL A 295 -3.71 10.24 -6.28
CA VAL A 295 -4.41 9.37 -7.25
C VAL A 295 -5.70 8.84 -6.64
N LYS A 296 -6.80 9.16 -7.30
CA LYS A 296 -8.16 8.75 -6.92
C LYS A 296 -8.80 7.98 -8.05
N LEU A 297 -9.50 6.92 -7.70
CA LEU A 297 -10.35 6.18 -8.64
C LEU A 297 -11.82 6.41 -8.31
N GLN A 298 -12.60 6.59 -9.36
CA GLN A 298 -14.05 6.55 -9.30
C GLN A 298 -14.56 5.64 -10.40
N VAL A 299 -15.31 4.62 -10.01
CA VAL A 299 -15.91 3.66 -10.94
C VAL A 299 -17.40 3.90 -11.02
N GLU A 300 -17.88 4.10 -12.24
CA GLU A 300 -19.30 4.22 -12.56
C GLU A 300 -19.78 2.92 -13.19
N PHE A 301 -20.80 2.31 -12.59
CA PHE A 301 -21.37 1.05 -13.07
C PHE A 301 -22.59 1.32 -13.96
N ASN A 302 -22.67 0.56 -15.05
CA ASN A 302 -23.82 0.64 -15.97
C ASN A 302 -25.01 -0.15 -15.42
N PRO A 303 -26.12 0.50 -15.04
CA PRO A 303 -27.26 -0.18 -14.45
C PRO A 303 -27.97 -1.14 -15.40
N SER A 304 -27.76 -1.04 -16.71
CA SER A 304 -28.29 -2.00 -17.70
C SER A 304 -27.55 -3.33 -17.69
N GLN A 305 -26.34 -3.38 -17.15
CA GLN A 305 -25.47 -4.57 -17.11
C GLN A 305 -25.23 -5.09 -15.69
N VAL A 306 -25.25 -4.21 -14.70
CA VAL A 306 -24.88 -4.50 -13.32
C VAL A 306 -26.00 -4.11 -12.37
N GLN A 307 -26.47 -5.05 -11.56
CA GLN A 307 -27.44 -4.75 -10.51
C GLN A 307 -26.80 -4.35 -9.19
N ALA A 308 -25.64 -4.93 -8.86
CA ALA A 308 -24.92 -4.66 -7.63
C ALA A 308 -23.43 -4.93 -7.80
N TYR A 309 -22.63 -4.32 -6.94
CA TYR A 309 -21.18 -4.46 -6.92
C TYR A 309 -20.62 -4.39 -5.50
N ARG A 310 -19.43 -4.92 -5.32
CA ARG A 310 -18.66 -4.83 -4.08
C ARG A 310 -17.18 -4.59 -4.39
N LEU A 311 -16.59 -3.56 -3.80
CA LEU A 311 -15.14 -3.37 -3.81
C LEU A 311 -14.50 -4.34 -2.81
N VAL A 312 -13.52 -5.11 -3.26
CA VAL A 312 -12.82 -6.10 -2.44
C VAL A 312 -11.61 -5.44 -1.78
N GLY A 313 -11.70 -5.21 -0.46
CA GLY A 313 -10.69 -4.46 0.26
C GLY A 313 -10.87 -2.94 0.14
N TYR A 314 -9.82 -2.19 0.47
CA TYR A 314 -9.79 -0.71 0.42
C TYR A 314 -10.76 -0.01 1.37
N GLU A 315 -11.22 -0.67 2.42
CA GLU A 315 -12.22 -0.14 3.36
C GLU A 315 -11.73 1.14 4.05
N SER A 316 -10.44 1.21 4.37
CA SER A 316 -9.82 2.40 4.97
C SER A 316 -9.49 3.51 3.95
N ARG A 317 -9.69 3.24 2.66
CA ARG A 317 -9.35 4.16 1.55
C ARG A 317 -10.56 4.70 0.81
N LEU A 318 -11.76 4.41 1.29
CA LEU A 318 -13.00 4.92 0.70
C LEU A 318 -13.05 6.45 0.77
N LEU A 319 -13.51 7.06 -0.31
CA LEU A 319 -13.74 8.48 -0.43
C LEU A 319 -15.23 8.73 -0.73
N LYS A 320 -15.70 9.92 -0.40
CA LYS A 320 -16.99 10.38 -0.89
C LYS A 320 -16.92 10.65 -2.39
N ASP A 321 -18.01 10.48 -3.10
CA ASP A 321 -18.04 10.69 -4.56
C ASP A 321 -17.64 12.11 -4.95
N GLU A 322 -17.98 13.11 -4.14
CA GLU A 322 -17.59 14.50 -4.31
C GLU A 322 -16.07 14.75 -4.13
N ASP A 323 -15.41 13.93 -3.32
CA ASP A 323 -13.97 14.04 -3.08
C ASP A 323 -13.13 13.76 -4.33
N PHE A 324 -13.70 13.04 -5.30
CA PHE A 324 -13.05 12.78 -6.57
C PHE A 324 -12.71 14.06 -7.34
N ASN A 325 -13.55 15.06 -7.26
CA ASN A 325 -13.35 16.36 -7.92
C ASN A 325 -12.70 17.41 -7.01
N ASN A 326 -12.37 17.04 -5.78
CA ASN A 326 -11.79 17.94 -4.80
C ASN A 326 -10.26 17.82 -4.78
N ASP A 327 -9.57 18.77 -5.39
CA ASP A 327 -8.11 18.80 -5.46
C ASP A 327 -7.42 19.05 -4.09
N ALA A 328 -8.18 19.51 -3.09
CA ALA A 328 -7.66 19.69 -1.73
C ALA A 328 -7.71 18.40 -0.89
N LYS A 329 -8.40 17.36 -1.39
CA LYS A 329 -8.49 16.06 -0.71
C LYS A 329 -7.28 15.22 -1.06
N ASP A 330 -6.45 14.94 -0.07
CA ASP A 330 -5.29 14.05 -0.20
C ASP A 330 -5.70 12.62 -0.57
N ALA A 331 -4.87 11.98 -1.34
CA ALA A 331 -5.00 10.58 -1.75
C ALA A 331 -3.62 9.95 -1.94
N GLY A 332 -3.56 8.69 -2.39
CA GLY A 332 -2.31 7.97 -2.55
C GLY A 332 -1.43 8.45 -3.69
N ASP A 333 -0.14 8.37 -3.50
CA ASP A 333 0.86 8.68 -4.53
C ASP A 333 1.33 7.40 -5.24
N MET A 334 1.66 7.52 -6.51
CA MET A 334 2.29 6.44 -7.27
C MET A 334 3.75 6.78 -7.58
N GLY A 335 4.65 5.92 -7.13
CA GLY A 335 6.05 5.97 -7.50
C GLY A 335 6.32 5.37 -8.89
N ALA A 336 7.48 5.67 -9.46
CA ALA A 336 7.87 5.17 -10.77
C ALA A 336 7.85 3.62 -10.82
N GLY A 337 7.21 3.08 -11.84
CA GLY A 337 7.08 1.64 -12.03
C GLY A 337 6.08 0.93 -11.11
N HIS A 338 5.47 1.64 -10.18
CA HIS A 338 4.51 1.07 -9.23
C HIS A 338 3.27 0.52 -9.92
N THR A 339 2.73 -0.58 -9.39
CA THR A 339 1.46 -1.15 -9.81
C THR A 339 0.46 -1.12 -8.67
N VAL A 340 -0.81 -0.91 -9.01
CA VAL A 340 -1.94 -1.01 -8.09
C VAL A 340 -2.99 -1.92 -8.69
N THR A 341 -3.53 -2.82 -7.87
CA THR A 341 -4.57 -3.78 -8.28
C THR A 341 -5.78 -3.61 -7.37
N ALA A 342 -6.95 -3.47 -7.98
CA ALA A 342 -8.24 -3.45 -7.29
C ALA A 342 -9.22 -4.41 -7.96
N PHE A 343 -10.05 -5.08 -7.16
CA PHE A 343 -11.11 -5.97 -7.62
C PHE A 343 -12.49 -5.46 -7.25
N TYR A 344 -13.39 -5.57 -8.20
CA TYR A 344 -14.83 -5.50 -7.96
C TYR A 344 -15.50 -6.83 -8.24
N GLU A 345 -16.25 -7.32 -7.27
CA GLU A 345 -17.21 -8.41 -7.48
C GLU A 345 -18.52 -7.80 -7.96
N VAL A 346 -18.99 -8.27 -9.10
CA VAL A 346 -20.13 -7.69 -9.82
C VAL A 346 -21.22 -8.73 -9.96
N ILE A 347 -22.45 -8.34 -9.62
CA ILE A 347 -23.64 -9.15 -9.85
C ILE A 347 -24.33 -8.63 -11.11
N PRO A 348 -24.31 -9.41 -12.21
CA PRO A 348 -24.97 -9.01 -13.45
C PRO A 348 -26.48 -8.85 -13.27
N THR A 349 -27.09 -8.02 -14.11
CA THR A 349 -28.56 -7.90 -14.17
C THR A 349 -29.19 -9.25 -14.49
N GLY A 350 -30.32 -9.55 -13.84
CA GLY A 350 -31.05 -10.81 -14.03
C GLY A 350 -30.55 -12.00 -13.19
N VAL A 351 -29.43 -11.87 -12.51
CA VAL A 351 -28.91 -12.89 -11.60
C VAL A 351 -29.59 -12.76 -10.24
N LYS A 352 -30.14 -13.87 -9.73
CA LYS A 352 -30.71 -13.90 -8.38
C LYS A 352 -29.61 -13.78 -7.35
N ASN A 353 -29.82 -12.97 -6.33
CA ASN A 353 -28.88 -12.81 -5.22
C ASN A 353 -29.63 -12.51 -3.91
N GLU A 354 -28.93 -12.76 -2.80
CA GLU A 354 -29.43 -12.54 -1.44
C GLU A 354 -28.85 -11.25 -0.81
N TYR A 355 -27.93 -10.56 -1.50
CA TYR A 355 -27.15 -9.47 -0.94
C TYR A 355 -27.82 -8.11 -1.06
N VAL A 356 -28.68 -7.91 -2.05
CA VAL A 356 -29.39 -6.65 -2.28
C VAL A 356 -30.88 -6.93 -2.25
N GLY A 357 -31.53 -6.50 -1.17
CA GLY A 357 -32.96 -6.62 -0.96
C GLY A 357 -33.76 -5.54 -1.70
N LYS A 358 -35.07 -5.78 -1.89
CA LYS A 358 -36.04 -4.75 -2.30
C LYS A 358 -36.32 -3.85 -1.09
N ILE A 359 -36.23 -2.54 -1.29
CA ILE A 359 -36.67 -1.57 -0.31
C ILE A 359 -38.12 -1.22 -0.66
N ASP A 360 -38.97 -1.13 0.36
CA ASP A 360 -40.35 -0.68 0.19
C ASP A 360 -40.42 0.75 -0.39
N ASP A 361 -41.50 1.05 -1.06
CA ASP A 361 -41.73 2.37 -1.64
C ASP A 361 -41.68 3.45 -0.55
N LEU A 362 -40.95 4.53 -0.82
CA LEU A 362 -40.80 5.64 0.11
C LEU A 362 -42.12 6.39 0.24
N LYS A 363 -42.53 6.66 1.49
CA LYS A 363 -43.79 7.39 1.78
C LYS A 363 -43.75 8.86 1.34
N TYR A 364 -42.58 9.49 1.46
CA TYR A 364 -42.41 10.94 1.28
C TYR A 364 -41.69 11.33 -0.01
N GLN A 365 -41.14 10.38 -0.73
CA GLN A 365 -40.49 10.58 -2.02
C GLN A 365 -40.92 9.49 -2.97
N LYS A 366 -41.48 9.86 -4.12
CA LYS A 366 -41.54 8.90 -5.22
C LYS A 366 -40.12 8.67 -5.67
N LYS A 367 -39.58 7.44 -5.47
CA LYS A 367 -38.45 7.01 -6.30
C LYS A 367 -38.94 7.21 -7.74
N GLU A 368 -38.44 8.23 -8.41
CA GLU A 368 -38.46 8.18 -9.87
C GLU A 368 -37.79 6.85 -10.17
N LYS A 369 -38.55 5.89 -10.69
CA LYS A 369 -37.96 4.76 -11.38
C LYS A 369 -37.00 5.45 -12.33
N VAL A 370 -35.70 5.41 -12.02
CA VAL A 370 -34.69 5.76 -13.00
C VAL A 370 -35.08 4.90 -14.17
N SER A 371 -35.82 5.49 -15.11
CA SER A 371 -36.04 4.82 -16.36
C SER A 371 -34.62 4.70 -16.92
N VAL A 372 -34.04 3.51 -16.69
CA VAL A 372 -32.82 3.12 -17.33
C VAL A 372 -33.19 3.20 -18.80
N LYS A 373 -33.02 4.39 -19.40
CA LYS A 373 -33.00 4.48 -20.85
C LYS A 373 -31.84 3.62 -21.24
N PRO A 374 -32.06 2.48 -21.88
CA PRO A 374 -30.95 1.69 -22.37
C PRO A 374 -30.15 2.66 -23.21
N THR A 375 -28.96 3.02 -22.74
CA THR A 375 -28.05 3.89 -23.53
C THR A 375 -27.58 3.15 -24.78
N GLY A 376 -28.03 1.90 -24.98
CA GLY A 376 -27.56 1.02 -26.04
C GLY A 376 -26.11 0.59 -25.84
N SER A 377 -25.46 1.05 -24.76
CA SER A 377 -24.09 0.70 -24.44
C SER A 377 -24.03 -0.69 -23.81
N ASN A 378 -23.12 -1.52 -24.31
CA ASN A 378 -22.76 -2.82 -23.74
C ASN A 378 -21.63 -2.71 -22.70
N GLU A 379 -21.23 -1.51 -22.34
CA GLU A 379 -20.22 -1.26 -21.33
C GLU A 379 -20.71 -1.74 -19.96
N LEU A 380 -19.82 -2.41 -19.22
CA LEU A 380 -20.07 -2.85 -17.86
C LEU A 380 -19.93 -1.70 -16.86
N LEU A 381 -18.85 -0.96 -17.02
CA LEU A 381 -18.45 0.14 -16.14
C LEU A 381 -17.51 1.09 -16.87
N THR A 382 -17.28 2.26 -16.27
CA THR A 382 -16.23 3.20 -16.67
C THR A 382 -15.36 3.51 -15.46
N VAL A 383 -14.05 3.38 -15.61
CA VAL A 383 -13.07 3.82 -14.61
C VAL A 383 -12.64 5.24 -14.92
N LYS A 384 -12.75 6.11 -13.92
CA LYS A 384 -12.21 7.47 -13.93
C LYS A 384 -11.05 7.54 -12.94
N LEU A 385 -9.95 8.12 -13.36
CA LEU A 385 -8.76 8.32 -12.54
C LEU A 385 -8.40 9.80 -12.54
N ARG A 386 -8.22 10.38 -11.36
CA ARG A 386 -7.63 11.71 -11.20
C ARG A 386 -6.26 11.60 -10.55
N TYR A 387 -5.34 12.41 -11.02
CA TYR A 387 -4.00 12.53 -10.49
C TYR A 387 -3.45 13.93 -10.66
N LYS A 388 -2.47 14.30 -9.85
CA LYS A 388 -1.66 15.50 -10.04
C LYS A 388 -0.27 15.10 -10.51
N ALA A 389 0.32 15.90 -11.40
CA ALA A 389 1.75 15.82 -11.65
C ALA A 389 2.53 16.18 -10.37
N PRO A 390 3.76 15.64 -10.14
CA PRO A 390 4.48 15.84 -8.89
C PRO A 390 4.71 17.30 -8.48
N ASP A 391 4.81 18.19 -9.46
CA ASP A 391 5.06 19.62 -9.31
C ASP A 391 3.80 20.50 -9.47
N LYS A 392 2.60 19.90 -9.55
CA LYS A 392 1.33 20.59 -9.78
C LYS A 392 0.33 20.34 -8.66
N ASP A 393 -0.57 21.30 -8.47
CA ASP A 393 -1.67 21.22 -7.50
C ASP A 393 -3.04 21.05 -8.16
N VAL A 394 -3.08 21.07 -9.50
CA VAL A 394 -4.30 20.85 -10.28
C VAL A 394 -4.30 19.45 -10.87
N SER A 395 -5.38 18.72 -10.64
CA SER A 395 -5.53 17.36 -11.14
C SER A 395 -5.88 17.30 -12.61
N LYS A 396 -5.49 16.19 -13.24
CA LYS A 396 -5.92 15.72 -14.55
C LYS A 396 -6.79 14.48 -14.41
N LYS A 397 -7.65 14.24 -15.36
CA LYS A 397 -8.57 13.09 -15.38
C LYS A 397 -8.30 12.19 -16.59
N LEU A 398 -8.25 10.89 -16.35
CA LEU A 398 -8.31 9.84 -17.36
C LEU A 398 -9.61 9.08 -17.22
N GLU A 399 -10.17 8.62 -18.33
CA GLU A 399 -11.37 7.77 -18.35
C GLU A 399 -11.14 6.58 -19.26
N LEU A 400 -11.62 5.42 -18.82
CA LEU A 400 -11.57 4.20 -19.62
C LEU A 400 -12.86 3.40 -19.42
N PRO A 401 -13.71 3.27 -20.45
CA PRO A 401 -14.85 2.38 -20.41
C PRO A 401 -14.39 0.92 -20.56
N PHE A 402 -15.18 0.00 -20.04
CA PHE A 402 -14.91 -1.42 -20.09
C PHE A 402 -16.13 -2.24 -20.51
N VAL A 403 -15.92 -3.12 -21.47
CA VAL A 403 -16.91 -4.11 -21.95
C VAL A 403 -16.49 -5.48 -21.47
N ASP A 404 -17.38 -6.17 -20.75
CA ASP A 404 -17.16 -7.57 -20.34
C ASP A 404 -17.40 -8.50 -21.52
N ASN A 405 -16.41 -9.31 -21.87
CA ASN A 405 -16.51 -10.32 -22.92
C ASN A 405 -17.36 -11.53 -22.55
N LYS A 406 -17.85 -11.59 -21.30
CA LYS A 406 -18.65 -12.67 -20.71
C LYS A 406 -17.95 -14.04 -20.69
N GLY A 407 -16.69 -14.11 -21.08
CA GLY A 407 -15.87 -15.31 -21.04
C GLY A 407 -15.13 -15.52 -19.71
N ASN A 408 -14.31 -16.55 -19.66
CA ASN A 408 -13.40 -16.82 -18.55
C ASN A 408 -11.96 -17.11 -19.03
N ASN A 409 -11.60 -16.59 -20.18
CA ASN A 409 -10.21 -16.64 -20.67
C ASN A 409 -9.44 -15.49 -20.05
N VAL A 410 -8.90 -15.72 -18.85
CA VAL A 410 -8.22 -14.72 -18.04
C VAL A 410 -6.71 -14.97 -18.01
N SER A 411 -5.96 -13.90 -17.80
CA SER A 411 -4.51 -13.96 -17.68
C SER A 411 -4.07 -14.71 -16.40
N SER A 412 -2.83 -15.14 -16.41
CA SER A 412 -2.20 -15.74 -15.21
C SER A 412 -2.17 -14.78 -14.04
N ASP A 413 -1.88 -13.51 -14.29
CA ASP A 413 -1.91 -12.48 -13.26
C ASP A 413 -3.30 -12.31 -12.64
N PHE A 414 -4.35 -12.37 -13.44
CA PHE A 414 -5.72 -12.36 -12.94
C PHE A 414 -6.00 -13.57 -12.04
N ARG A 415 -5.58 -14.77 -12.46
CA ARG A 415 -5.76 -16.00 -11.66
C ARG A 415 -5.01 -15.91 -10.34
N PHE A 416 -3.77 -15.50 -10.36
CA PHE A 416 -2.97 -15.35 -9.15
C PHE A 416 -3.53 -14.28 -8.21
N ALA A 417 -3.81 -13.08 -8.70
CA ALA A 417 -4.36 -11.99 -7.90
C ALA A 417 -5.73 -12.33 -7.31
N SER A 418 -6.60 -13.01 -8.07
CA SER A 418 -7.90 -13.47 -7.56
C SER A 418 -7.78 -14.59 -6.52
N ALA A 419 -6.77 -15.47 -6.65
CA ALA A 419 -6.45 -16.45 -5.62
C ALA A 419 -6.03 -15.78 -4.31
N VAL A 420 -5.19 -14.74 -4.38
CA VAL A 420 -4.78 -13.97 -3.20
C VAL A 420 -5.97 -13.25 -2.57
N ALA A 421 -6.84 -12.65 -3.37
CA ALA A 421 -8.06 -12.00 -2.87
C ALA A 421 -8.99 -13.02 -2.17
N MET A 422 -9.14 -14.20 -2.72
CA MET A 422 -9.89 -15.31 -2.10
C MET A 422 -9.26 -15.74 -0.77
N PHE A 423 -7.95 -15.86 -0.73
CA PHE A 423 -7.21 -16.19 0.49
C PHE A 423 -7.42 -15.14 1.59
N GLY A 424 -7.35 -13.86 1.25
CA GLY A 424 -7.63 -12.78 2.18
C GLY A 424 -9.05 -12.84 2.75
N GLN A 425 -10.04 -13.14 1.92
CA GLN A 425 -11.42 -13.30 2.36
C GLN A 425 -11.61 -14.51 3.30
N LEU A 426 -10.92 -15.61 3.06
CA LEU A 426 -10.92 -16.77 3.96
C LEU A 426 -10.31 -16.41 5.32
N LEU A 427 -9.16 -15.75 5.34
CA LEU A 427 -8.48 -15.35 6.58
C LEU A 427 -9.29 -14.31 7.39
N ARG A 428 -10.03 -13.45 6.69
CA ARG A 428 -10.94 -12.47 7.32
C ARG A 428 -12.26 -13.07 7.79
N GLU A 429 -12.55 -14.31 7.45
CA GLU A 429 -13.87 -14.89 7.66
C GLU A 429 -14.98 -14.03 7.00
N SER A 430 -14.72 -13.56 5.77
CA SER A 430 -15.63 -12.70 5.01
C SER A 430 -17.03 -13.30 4.88
N ASP A 431 -18.05 -12.48 5.08
CA ASP A 431 -19.45 -12.85 4.81
C ASP A 431 -19.72 -13.09 3.31
N PHE A 432 -18.81 -12.64 2.44
CA PHE A 432 -18.90 -12.73 0.97
C PHE A 432 -17.98 -13.79 0.36
N LYS A 433 -17.36 -14.63 1.18
CA LYS A 433 -16.42 -15.65 0.71
C LYS A 433 -17.04 -16.73 -0.17
N GLY A 434 -18.36 -16.83 -0.20
CA GLY A 434 -19.09 -17.79 -1.03
C GLY A 434 -18.57 -19.24 -0.87
N ASN A 435 -18.18 -19.86 -1.98
CA ASN A 435 -17.63 -21.20 -2.04
C ASN A 435 -16.09 -21.25 -1.95
N ALA A 436 -15.46 -20.20 -1.45
CA ALA A 436 -14.01 -20.17 -1.27
C ALA A 436 -13.53 -21.30 -0.37
N SER A 437 -12.37 -21.85 -0.70
CA SER A 437 -11.65 -22.83 0.11
C SER A 437 -10.14 -22.66 -0.10
N TYR A 438 -9.35 -23.13 0.86
CA TYR A 438 -7.88 -23.10 0.72
C TYR A 438 -7.40 -23.96 -0.46
N ASP A 439 -8.06 -25.09 -0.74
CA ASP A 439 -7.72 -25.91 -1.90
C ASP A 439 -7.94 -25.16 -3.23
N LYS A 440 -9.06 -24.45 -3.35
CA LYS A 440 -9.32 -23.60 -4.53
C LYS A 440 -8.30 -22.45 -4.66
N VAL A 441 -7.88 -21.85 -3.55
CA VAL A 441 -6.82 -20.82 -3.53
C VAL A 441 -5.54 -21.41 -4.10
N ILE A 442 -5.11 -22.56 -3.61
CA ILE A 442 -3.87 -23.22 -4.05
C ILE A 442 -3.92 -23.56 -5.53
N ASP A 443 -5.00 -24.17 -6.00
CA ASP A 443 -5.17 -24.56 -7.40
C ASP A 443 -5.14 -23.37 -8.33
N LEU A 444 -5.85 -22.29 -7.99
CA LEU A 444 -5.91 -21.09 -8.79
C LEU A 444 -4.57 -20.33 -8.77
N ALA A 445 -3.90 -20.26 -7.64
CA ALA A 445 -2.57 -19.65 -7.52
C ALA A 445 -1.55 -20.40 -8.39
N LYS A 446 -1.53 -21.72 -8.37
CA LYS A 446 -0.64 -22.53 -9.22
C LYS A 446 -0.86 -22.27 -10.71
N GLN A 447 -2.10 -22.06 -11.14
CA GLN A 447 -2.42 -21.70 -12.53
C GLN A 447 -1.89 -20.31 -12.91
N GLY A 448 -1.68 -19.44 -11.92
CA GLY A 448 -1.20 -18.07 -12.11
C GLY A 448 0.32 -17.88 -12.01
N LEU A 449 1.09 -18.91 -11.71
CA LEU A 449 2.54 -18.75 -11.45
C LEU A 449 3.38 -18.52 -12.70
N ASN A 450 3.02 -19.03 -13.87
CA ASN A 450 3.69 -18.74 -15.17
C ASN A 450 5.22 -18.81 -15.16
N ASN A 451 5.86 -19.75 -14.49
CA ASN A 451 7.31 -19.82 -14.30
C ASN A 451 7.91 -18.59 -13.56
N ASP A 452 7.11 -17.87 -12.83
CA ASP A 452 7.52 -16.73 -12.03
C ASP A 452 7.70 -17.13 -10.56
N ASP A 453 8.65 -16.53 -9.88
CA ASP A 453 8.97 -16.75 -8.46
C ASP A 453 8.06 -15.94 -7.50
N LYS A 454 6.79 -15.80 -7.82
CA LYS A 454 5.80 -15.07 -6.99
C LYS A 454 5.61 -15.67 -5.61
#